data_4728e0886e6c5d490e4496bf1f0eedff
#
_entry.id   4728e0886e6c5d490e4496bf1f0eedff
#
_cell.length_a   1.000
_cell.length_b   1.000
_cell.length_c   1.000
_cell.angle_alpha   90.00
_cell.angle_beta   90.00
_cell.angle_gamma   90.00
#
_symmetry.space_group_name_H-M   'P 1'
#
loop_
_entity.id
_entity.type
_entity.pdbx_description
1 polymer ?
#
loop_
_entity_poly.entity_id
_entity_poly.type
_entity_poly.pdbx_seq_one_letter_code
_entity_poly.pdbx_strand_id
1 'polypeptide(L)'
;ISVSAFLLNRSSDLRFCPEISVASTKAYTTQLVAGLLFAVYLGQLNGKLDAALAKEILIGIHELPELIHTIFEVDEDMKAFAKHYGFKTDAFFLGRSIDYAVAMEGALKLKEISYIHAEAYAGGELKHGTLALIEEGVPVIALATQEDVFDKMISNIREVKAREAVVIGIGMKGDEEIAKHVDH
;
A
#
# COMPACT_ATOMS: atom_id res chain seq x y z
N ILE A 1 -30.52 2.53 4.73
CA ILE A 1 -29.48 1.50 4.46
C ILE A 1 -28.16 2.24 4.49
N SER A 2 -27.29 1.95 5.48
CA SER A 2 -26.01 2.65 5.59
C SER A 2 -25.09 2.26 4.43
N VAL A 3 -24.32 3.24 3.92
CA VAL A 3 -23.33 3.03 2.87
C VAL A 3 -22.31 1.95 3.27
N SER A 4 -22.02 1.81 4.56
CA SER A 4 -21.16 0.77 5.10
C SER A 4 -21.73 -0.65 4.96
N ALA A 5 -23.04 -0.84 5.12
CA ALA A 5 -23.68 -2.14 4.90
C ALA A 5 -23.71 -2.53 3.41
N PHE A 6 -23.76 -1.53 2.52
CA PHE A 6 -23.68 -1.74 1.08
C PHE A 6 -22.26 -2.18 0.63
N LEU A 7 -21.24 -1.63 1.24
CA LEU A 7 -19.84 -1.95 0.88
C LEU A 7 -19.33 -3.26 1.50
N LEU A 8 -19.81 -3.65 2.69
CA LEU A 8 -19.29 -4.80 3.45
C LEU A 8 -19.91 -6.15 3.07
N ASN A 9 -21.09 -6.19 2.42
CA ASN A 9 -21.81 -7.45 2.20
C ASN A 9 -21.99 -7.86 0.74
N ARG A 10 -21.45 -7.15 -0.25
CA ARG A 10 -21.80 -7.39 -1.66
C ARG A 10 -20.67 -7.18 -2.67
N SER A 11 -19.46 -7.64 -2.37
CA SER A 11 -18.41 -7.76 -3.40
C SER A 11 -18.87 -8.60 -4.60
N SER A 12 -19.79 -9.54 -4.39
CA SER A 12 -20.42 -10.34 -5.45
C SER A 12 -21.39 -9.55 -6.36
N ASP A 13 -22.04 -8.51 -5.84
CA ASP A 13 -23.03 -7.73 -6.62
C ASP A 13 -22.37 -6.77 -7.62
N LEU A 14 -21.09 -6.46 -7.45
CA LEU A 14 -20.32 -5.64 -8.41
C LEU A 14 -19.77 -6.45 -9.60
N ARG A 15 -20.25 -7.69 -9.80
CA ARG A 15 -19.83 -8.64 -10.84
C ARG A 15 -18.34 -9.00 -10.82
N PHE A 16 -17.69 -8.86 -9.68
CA PHE A 16 -16.33 -9.38 -9.49
C PHE A 16 -16.41 -10.87 -9.17
N CYS A 17 -15.49 -11.65 -9.72
CA CYS A 17 -15.43 -13.07 -9.39
C CYS A 17 -15.35 -13.26 -7.87
N PRO A 18 -15.98 -14.30 -7.30
CA PRO A 18 -15.91 -14.57 -5.87
C PRO A 18 -14.47 -14.63 -5.37
N GLU A 19 -14.22 -14.13 -4.18
CA GLU A 19 -12.96 -14.39 -3.49
C GLU A 19 -12.95 -15.86 -3.07
N ILE A 20 -11.85 -16.56 -3.36
CA ILE A 20 -11.68 -17.97 -3.05
C ILE A 20 -10.90 -18.14 -1.74
N SER A 21 -9.99 -17.22 -1.45
CA SER A 21 -9.21 -17.21 -0.21
C SER A 21 -9.83 -16.29 0.84
N VAL A 22 -9.40 -16.45 2.10
CA VAL A 22 -9.79 -15.56 3.20
C VAL A 22 -9.24 -14.14 2.97
N ALA A 23 -7.99 -14.05 2.50
CA ALA A 23 -7.37 -12.76 2.21
C ALA A 23 -7.95 -12.16 0.92
N SER A 24 -8.72 -11.07 1.09
CA SER A 24 -9.29 -10.31 -0.03
C SER A 24 -8.20 -9.52 -0.75
N THR A 25 -8.08 -9.70 -2.05
CA THR A 25 -7.12 -8.97 -2.91
C THR A 25 -7.84 -8.15 -3.97
N LYS A 26 -8.46 -8.82 -4.94
CA LYS A 26 -9.17 -8.15 -6.04
C LYS A 26 -10.38 -7.34 -5.55
N ALA A 27 -11.09 -7.80 -4.50
CA ALA A 27 -12.23 -7.08 -3.97
C ALA A 27 -11.80 -5.72 -3.37
N TYR A 28 -10.67 -5.66 -2.67
CA TYR A 28 -10.10 -4.42 -2.17
C TYR A 28 -9.79 -3.43 -3.33
N THR A 29 -9.03 -3.87 -4.33
CA THR A 29 -8.66 -3.03 -5.47
C THR A 29 -9.90 -2.51 -6.22
N THR A 30 -10.88 -3.39 -6.45
CA THR A 30 -12.11 -3.00 -7.16
C THR A 30 -13.00 -2.07 -6.35
N GLN A 31 -13.01 -2.17 -5.02
CA GLN A 31 -13.69 -1.21 -4.16
C GLN A 31 -13.04 0.17 -4.22
N LEU A 32 -11.70 0.25 -4.26
CA LEU A 32 -11.00 1.52 -4.46
C LEU A 32 -11.37 2.16 -5.80
N VAL A 33 -11.38 1.37 -6.89
CA VAL A 33 -11.79 1.85 -8.21
C VAL A 33 -13.24 2.35 -8.19
N ALA A 34 -14.17 1.59 -7.57
CA ALA A 34 -15.56 2.02 -7.46
C ALA A 34 -15.71 3.32 -6.66
N GLY A 35 -14.96 3.46 -5.56
CA GLY A 35 -14.92 4.68 -4.76
C GLY A 35 -14.39 5.88 -5.56
N LEU A 36 -13.32 5.68 -6.34
CA LEU A 36 -12.73 6.70 -7.18
C LEU A 36 -13.68 7.13 -8.30
N LEU A 37 -14.32 6.19 -8.99
CA LEU A 37 -15.34 6.50 -10.01
C LEU A 37 -16.51 7.31 -9.42
N PHE A 38 -16.95 6.95 -8.21
CA PHE A 38 -17.99 7.68 -7.51
C PHE A 38 -17.54 9.10 -7.13
N ALA A 39 -16.30 9.27 -6.69
CA ALA A 39 -15.73 10.58 -6.38
C ALA A 39 -15.62 11.46 -7.64
N VAL A 40 -15.19 10.91 -8.77
CA VAL A 40 -15.15 11.60 -10.06
C VAL A 40 -16.56 12.05 -10.47
N TYR A 41 -17.54 11.15 -10.40
CA TYR A 41 -18.93 11.47 -10.74
C TYR A 41 -19.48 12.61 -9.88
N LEU A 42 -19.34 12.52 -8.56
CA LEU A 42 -19.80 13.58 -7.65
C LEU A 42 -19.03 14.89 -7.83
N GLY A 43 -17.73 14.81 -8.08
CA GLY A 43 -16.89 15.98 -8.34
C GLY A 43 -17.34 16.77 -9.56
N GLN A 44 -17.66 16.07 -10.65
CA GLN A 44 -18.19 16.66 -11.87
C GLN A 44 -19.62 17.20 -11.66
N LEU A 45 -20.49 16.43 -11.01
CA LEU A 45 -21.88 16.84 -10.74
C LEU A 45 -21.95 18.14 -9.91
N ASN A 46 -21.04 18.32 -8.96
CA ASN A 46 -20.96 19.49 -8.11
C ASN A 46 -20.07 20.63 -8.68
N GLY A 47 -19.55 20.48 -9.89
CA GLY A 47 -18.67 21.46 -10.53
C GLY A 47 -17.34 21.68 -9.80
N LYS A 48 -16.88 20.69 -9.01
CA LYS A 48 -15.62 20.73 -8.26
C LYS A 48 -14.48 20.03 -8.97
N LEU A 49 -14.78 19.24 -9.98
CA LEU A 49 -13.80 18.52 -10.79
C LEU A 49 -14.01 18.93 -12.26
N ASP A 50 -12.98 19.50 -12.87
CA ASP A 50 -13.04 19.84 -14.29
C ASP A 50 -12.98 18.59 -15.20
N ALA A 51 -13.40 18.74 -16.43
CA ALA A 51 -13.51 17.63 -17.36
C ALA A 51 -12.15 17.07 -17.80
N ALA A 52 -11.09 17.88 -17.78
CA ALA A 52 -9.76 17.44 -18.19
C ALA A 52 -9.16 16.51 -17.12
N LEU A 53 -9.19 16.92 -15.86
CA LEU A 53 -8.73 16.09 -14.73
C LEU A 53 -9.59 14.84 -14.58
N ALA A 54 -10.93 14.94 -14.74
CA ALA A 54 -11.79 13.76 -14.73
C ALA A 54 -11.40 12.74 -15.82
N LYS A 55 -11.11 13.22 -17.02
CA LYS A 55 -10.65 12.36 -18.13
C LYS A 55 -9.31 11.70 -17.83
N GLU A 56 -8.36 12.43 -17.27
CA GLU A 56 -7.06 11.91 -16.87
C GLU A 56 -7.19 10.77 -15.86
N ILE A 57 -8.00 10.96 -14.80
CA ILE A 57 -8.29 9.93 -13.80
C ILE A 57 -8.90 8.69 -14.45
N LEU A 58 -9.87 8.85 -15.34
CA LEU A 58 -10.54 7.73 -16.02
C LEU A 58 -9.59 6.98 -16.95
N ILE A 59 -8.66 7.65 -17.62
CA ILE A 59 -7.60 7.00 -18.40
C ILE A 59 -6.70 6.18 -17.47
N GLY A 60 -6.23 6.74 -16.37
CA GLY A 60 -5.42 6.00 -15.39
C GLY A 60 -6.12 4.77 -14.85
N ILE A 61 -7.43 4.85 -14.57
CA ILE A 61 -8.22 3.68 -14.17
C ILE A 61 -8.26 2.62 -15.30
N HIS A 62 -8.38 3.05 -16.55
CA HIS A 62 -8.41 2.13 -17.69
C HIS A 62 -7.08 1.40 -17.90
N GLU A 63 -5.97 2.03 -17.55
CA GLU A 63 -4.62 1.47 -17.68
C GLU A 63 -4.23 0.55 -16.52
N LEU A 64 -4.98 0.55 -15.40
CA LEU A 64 -4.67 -0.27 -14.22
C LEU A 64 -4.44 -1.76 -14.52
N PRO A 65 -5.21 -2.45 -15.38
CA PRO A 65 -4.97 -3.87 -15.65
C PRO A 65 -3.56 -4.14 -16.21
N GLU A 66 -3.09 -3.31 -17.14
CA GLU A 66 -1.76 -3.43 -17.74
C GLU A 66 -0.66 -3.11 -16.70
N LEU A 67 -0.87 -2.08 -15.88
CA LEU A 67 0.04 -1.73 -14.80
C LEU A 67 0.15 -2.87 -13.76
N ILE A 68 -0.96 -3.51 -13.41
CA ILE A 68 -0.97 -4.67 -12.50
C ILE A 68 -0.18 -5.83 -13.11
N HIS A 69 -0.26 -6.06 -14.42
CA HIS A 69 0.52 -7.10 -15.09
C HIS A 69 2.04 -6.87 -14.93
N THR A 70 2.50 -5.63 -14.96
CA THR A 70 3.94 -5.35 -14.78
C THR A 70 4.45 -5.71 -13.40
N ILE A 71 3.57 -5.72 -12.37
CA ILE A 71 3.95 -6.10 -11.00
C ILE A 71 4.30 -7.58 -10.91
N PHE A 72 3.72 -8.43 -11.75
CA PHE A 72 4.04 -9.86 -11.75
C PHE A 72 5.47 -10.18 -12.23
N GLU A 73 6.14 -9.22 -12.88
CA GLU A 73 7.54 -9.37 -13.30
C GLU A 73 8.49 -9.47 -12.09
N VAL A 74 8.11 -8.92 -10.91
CA VAL A 74 8.92 -8.97 -9.68
C VAL A 74 8.58 -10.16 -8.77
N ASP A 75 7.74 -11.11 -9.21
CA ASP A 75 7.26 -12.23 -8.40
C ASP A 75 8.39 -13.11 -7.86
N GLU A 76 9.43 -13.38 -8.66
CA GLU A 76 10.56 -14.23 -8.23
C GLU A 76 11.42 -13.52 -7.16
N ASP A 77 11.60 -12.22 -7.26
CA ASP A 77 12.31 -11.42 -6.24
C ASP A 77 11.53 -11.42 -4.93
N MET A 78 10.19 -11.27 -5.00
CA MET A 78 9.32 -11.34 -3.83
C MET A 78 9.32 -12.73 -3.18
N LYS A 79 9.37 -13.80 -3.96
CA LYS A 79 9.49 -15.17 -3.44
C LYS A 79 10.83 -15.39 -2.74
N ALA A 80 11.93 -14.91 -3.31
CA ALA A 80 13.25 -14.99 -2.69
C ALA A 80 13.28 -14.22 -1.36
N PHE A 81 12.70 -13.02 -1.35
CA PHE A 81 12.53 -12.20 -0.17
C PHE A 81 11.70 -12.90 0.90
N ALA A 82 10.53 -13.43 0.56
CA ALA A 82 9.67 -14.16 1.48
C ALA A 82 10.34 -15.40 2.09
N LYS A 83 11.16 -16.11 1.35
CA LYS A 83 11.96 -17.24 1.88
C LYS A 83 13.01 -16.79 2.88
N HIS A 84 13.58 -15.60 2.68
CA HIS A 84 14.64 -15.08 3.55
C HIS A 84 14.11 -14.50 4.85
N TYR A 85 12.98 -13.79 4.79
CA TYR A 85 12.40 -13.05 5.93
C TYR A 85 11.14 -13.68 6.51
N GLY A 86 10.53 -14.67 5.86
CA GLY A 86 9.26 -15.27 6.26
C GLY A 86 9.26 -16.02 7.61
N PHE A 87 10.42 -16.17 8.25
CA PHE A 87 10.53 -16.73 9.60
C PHE A 87 10.51 -15.68 10.71
N LYS A 88 10.48 -14.39 10.37
CA LYS A 88 10.37 -13.31 11.34
C LYS A 88 8.98 -13.32 11.97
N THR A 89 8.90 -12.91 13.23
CA THR A 89 7.65 -12.86 14.00
C THR A 89 6.92 -11.54 13.84
N ASP A 90 7.67 -10.49 13.54
CA ASP A 90 7.18 -9.12 13.47
C ASP A 90 7.59 -8.47 12.15
N ALA A 91 6.74 -7.60 11.63
CA ALA A 91 7.00 -6.77 10.47
C ALA A 91 6.26 -5.43 10.60
N PHE A 92 6.86 -4.35 10.13
CA PHE A 92 6.23 -3.03 10.17
C PHE A 92 6.06 -2.47 8.75
N PHE A 93 4.95 -1.77 8.57
CA PHE A 93 4.67 -1.05 7.34
C PHE A 93 4.66 0.45 7.64
N LEU A 94 5.35 1.23 6.83
CA LEU A 94 5.40 2.68 6.98
C LEU A 94 4.88 3.35 5.72
N GLY A 95 4.07 4.39 5.90
CA GLY A 95 3.59 5.22 4.82
C GLY A 95 3.22 6.61 5.29
N ARG A 96 3.07 7.52 4.35
CA ARG A 96 2.55 8.87 4.59
C ARG A 96 1.44 9.18 3.61
N SER A 97 0.45 9.99 4.01
CA SER A 97 -0.69 10.33 3.16
C SER A 97 -1.42 9.05 2.68
N ILE A 98 -1.68 8.89 1.40
CA ILE A 98 -2.33 7.71 0.81
C ILE A 98 -1.50 6.43 1.04
N ASP A 99 -0.18 6.51 1.01
CA ASP A 99 0.69 5.36 1.25
C ASP A 99 0.47 4.73 2.62
N TYR A 100 0.08 5.51 3.64
CA TYR A 100 -0.26 4.95 4.95
C TYR A 100 -1.52 4.07 4.88
N ALA A 101 -2.53 4.48 4.12
CA ALA A 101 -3.74 3.67 3.94
C ALA A 101 -3.43 2.34 3.21
N VAL A 102 -2.55 2.39 2.21
CA VAL A 102 -2.07 1.18 1.50
C VAL A 102 -1.21 0.31 2.43
N ALA A 103 -0.35 0.93 3.25
CA ALA A 103 0.45 0.23 4.26
C ALA A 103 -0.42 -0.54 5.27
N MET A 104 -1.55 0.03 5.71
CA MET A 104 -2.50 -0.66 6.59
C MET A 104 -3.08 -1.92 5.94
N GLU A 105 -3.44 -1.85 4.66
CA GLU A 105 -3.93 -3.03 3.92
C GLU A 105 -2.82 -4.07 3.73
N GLY A 106 -1.59 -3.64 3.41
CA GLY A 106 -0.44 -4.54 3.30
C GLY A 106 -0.17 -5.30 4.61
N ALA A 107 -0.16 -4.59 5.73
CA ALA A 107 -0.01 -5.21 7.06
C ALA A 107 -1.16 -6.19 7.38
N LEU A 108 -2.40 -5.83 7.01
CA LEU A 108 -3.55 -6.72 7.18
C LEU A 108 -3.38 -8.00 6.35
N LYS A 109 -3.00 -7.88 5.08
CA LYS A 109 -2.78 -9.06 4.21
C LYS A 109 -1.67 -9.95 4.74
N LEU A 110 -0.56 -9.38 5.18
CA LEU A 110 0.53 -10.15 5.75
C LEU A 110 0.08 -10.93 6.99
N LYS A 111 -0.65 -10.31 7.91
CA LYS A 111 -1.23 -10.99 9.08
C LYS A 111 -2.14 -12.15 8.71
N GLU A 112 -3.06 -11.92 7.77
CA GLU A 112 -4.08 -12.89 7.38
C GLU A 112 -3.48 -14.17 6.77
N ILE A 113 -2.40 -14.06 6.00
CA ILE A 113 -1.84 -15.19 5.25
C ILE A 113 -0.63 -15.84 5.90
N SER A 114 0.13 -15.12 6.74
CA SER A 114 1.40 -15.61 7.30
C SER A 114 1.39 -15.80 8.81
N TYR A 115 0.43 -15.22 9.53
CA TYR A 115 0.39 -15.12 10.99
C TYR A 115 1.53 -14.30 11.60
N ILE A 116 2.35 -13.61 10.78
CA ILE A 116 3.33 -12.64 11.25
C ILE A 116 2.59 -11.47 11.88
N HIS A 117 3.04 -11.03 13.06
CA HIS A 117 2.53 -9.82 13.66
C HIS A 117 2.97 -8.61 12.82
N ALA A 118 2.06 -8.10 12.01
CA ALA A 118 2.33 -7.00 11.09
C ALA A 118 1.48 -5.78 11.44
N GLU A 119 2.11 -4.62 11.59
CA GLU A 119 1.44 -3.37 11.89
C GLU A 119 1.86 -2.26 10.94
N ALA A 120 0.92 -1.36 10.65
CA ALA A 120 1.20 -0.18 9.83
C ALA A 120 1.15 1.09 10.66
N TYR A 121 2.10 1.99 10.41
CA TYR A 121 2.19 3.27 11.08
C TYR A 121 2.36 4.42 10.09
N ALA A 122 1.72 5.52 10.42
CA ALA A 122 2.00 6.78 9.74
C ALA A 122 3.43 7.21 10.08
N GLY A 123 4.25 7.49 9.06
CA GLY A 123 5.65 7.87 9.27
C GLY A 123 5.84 9.06 10.22
N GLY A 124 4.84 9.97 10.30
CA GLY A 124 4.85 11.07 11.26
C GLY A 124 4.73 10.63 12.72
N GLU A 125 4.09 9.49 12.98
CA GLU A 125 3.83 8.97 14.33
C GLU A 125 4.90 7.95 14.78
N LEU A 126 5.87 7.62 13.93
CA LEU A 126 6.88 6.60 14.20
C LEU A 126 7.61 6.81 15.55
N LYS A 127 7.90 8.07 15.88
CA LYS A 127 8.63 8.44 17.12
C LYS A 127 7.79 8.38 18.39
N HIS A 128 6.48 8.26 18.26
CA HIS A 128 5.56 8.29 19.39
C HIS A 128 5.29 6.91 20.03
N GLY A 129 6.20 5.96 19.84
CA GLY A 129 6.13 4.64 20.47
C GLY A 129 6.71 3.53 19.59
N THR A 130 6.23 3.39 18.37
CA THR A 130 6.56 2.28 17.46
C THR A 130 8.05 2.12 17.20
N LEU A 131 8.78 3.22 17.12
CA LEU A 131 10.23 3.18 16.93
C LEU A 131 10.95 2.36 18.00
N ALA A 132 10.37 2.23 19.19
CA ALA A 132 10.93 1.41 20.28
C ALA A 132 10.86 -0.10 19.98
N LEU A 133 9.97 -0.53 19.10
CA LEU A 133 9.78 -1.92 18.68
C LEU A 133 10.67 -2.32 17.49
N ILE A 134 11.35 -1.35 16.91
CA ILE A 134 12.28 -1.61 15.80
C ILE A 134 13.61 -2.06 16.37
N GLU A 135 13.96 -3.31 16.09
CA GLU A 135 15.18 -3.99 16.50
C GLU A 135 15.96 -4.48 15.26
N GLU A 136 17.19 -4.92 15.48
CA GLU A 136 18.07 -5.46 14.42
C GLU A 136 17.38 -6.55 13.60
N GLY A 137 17.39 -6.35 12.28
CA GLY A 137 16.87 -7.31 11.31
C GLY A 137 15.35 -7.43 11.27
N VAL A 138 14.59 -6.56 11.95
CA VAL A 138 13.13 -6.49 11.80
C VAL A 138 12.79 -5.96 10.40
N PRO A 139 11.93 -6.65 9.63
CA PRO A 139 11.48 -6.16 8.33
C PRO A 139 10.61 -4.91 8.46
N VAL A 140 10.94 -3.88 7.71
CA VAL A 140 10.15 -2.65 7.59
C VAL A 140 9.86 -2.40 6.11
N ILE A 141 8.59 -2.46 5.74
CA ILE A 141 8.13 -2.16 4.39
C ILE A 141 7.75 -0.67 4.34
N ALA A 142 8.50 0.12 3.59
CA ALA A 142 8.35 1.57 3.51
C ALA A 142 7.78 1.98 2.15
N LEU A 143 6.56 2.54 2.14
CA LEU A 143 5.92 3.05 0.94
C LEU A 143 6.28 4.54 0.78
N ALA A 144 6.86 4.89 -0.36
CA ALA A 144 7.36 6.23 -0.68
C ALA A 144 6.97 6.63 -2.11
N THR A 145 5.67 6.54 -2.44
CA THR A 145 5.16 6.83 -3.77
C THR A 145 4.61 8.26 -3.91
N GLN A 146 4.50 9.00 -2.80
CA GLN A 146 3.92 10.35 -2.78
C GLN A 146 5.03 11.41 -2.79
N GLU A 147 5.13 12.15 -3.89
CA GLU A 147 6.18 13.14 -4.13
C GLU A 147 6.21 14.25 -3.06
N ASP A 148 5.04 14.74 -2.64
CA ASP A 148 4.90 15.84 -1.66
C ASP A 148 5.38 15.50 -0.24
N VAL A 149 5.51 14.22 0.08
CA VAL A 149 5.98 13.74 1.38
C VAL A 149 7.21 12.83 1.28
N PHE A 150 7.80 12.71 0.10
CA PHE A 150 8.92 11.81 -0.18
C PHE A 150 10.11 12.05 0.76
N ASP A 151 10.61 13.27 0.87
CA ASP A 151 11.76 13.61 1.74
C ASP A 151 11.49 13.26 3.20
N LYS A 152 10.24 13.43 3.65
CA LYS A 152 9.83 13.06 5.01
C LYS A 152 9.81 11.55 5.18
N MET A 153 9.45 10.80 4.13
CA MET A 153 9.48 9.34 4.15
C MET A 153 10.92 8.83 4.18
N ILE A 154 11.82 9.40 3.38
CA ILE A 154 13.27 9.12 3.43
C ILE A 154 13.83 9.36 4.84
N SER A 155 13.42 10.45 5.50
CA SER A 155 13.81 10.70 6.90
C SER A 155 13.36 9.55 7.84
N ASN A 156 12.12 9.07 7.69
CA ASN A 156 11.63 7.94 8.48
C ASN A 156 12.36 6.62 8.16
N ILE A 157 12.70 6.38 6.92
CA ILE A 157 13.52 5.23 6.51
C ILE A 157 14.88 5.27 7.23
N ARG A 158 15.54 6.41 7.24
CA ARG A 158 16.81 6.58 7.97
C ARG A 158 16.68 6.34 9.46
N GLU A 159 15.55 6.70 10.07
CA GLU A 159 15.29 6.46 11.49
C GLU A 159 15.19 4.98 11.84
N VAL A 160 14.51 4.18 11.03
CA VAL A 160 14.42 2.72 11.25
C VAL A 160 15.74 2.02 10.88
N LYS A 161 16.44 2.51 9.85
CA LYS A 161 17.80 2.02 9.50
C LYS A 161 18.79 2.27 10.61
N ALA A 162 18.72 3.38 11.33
CA ALA A 162 19.57 3.66 12.49
C ALA A 162 19.34 2.68 13.64
N ARG A 163 18.29 1.87 13.60
CA ARG A 163 17.99 0.76 14.53
C ARG A 163 18.23 -0.61 13.89
N GLU A 164 18.96 -0.64 12.79
CA GLU A 164 19.38 -1.86 12.12
C GLU A 164 18.19 -2.70 11.55
N ALA A 165 17.06 -2.04 11.29
CA ALA A 165 15.96 -2.66 10.55
C ALA A 165 16.38 -3.04 9.13
N VAL A 166 15.78 -4.10 8.60
CA VAL A 166 15.86 -4.42 7.17
C VAL A 166 14.73 -3.70 6.45
N VAL A 167 15.07 -2.74 5.62
CA VAL A 167 14.08 -1.90 4.95
C VAL A 167 13.88 -2.30 3.50
N ILE A 168 12.59 -2.55 3.17
CA ILE A 168 12.14 -2.77 1.80
C ILE A 168 11.42 -1.50 1.35
N GLY A 169 11.93 -0.84 0.33
CA GLY A 169 11.36 0.36 -0.23
C GLY A 169 10.41 0.05 -1.39
N ILE A 170 9.22 0.62 -1.34
CA ILE A 170 8.29 0.67 -2.46
C ILE A 170 8.21 2.11 -2.93
N GLY A 171 8.82 2.41 -4.06
CA GLY A 171 8.91 3.75 -4.64
C GLY A 171 8.35 3.80 -6.06
N MET A 172 8.43 4.97 -6.67
CA MET A 172 8.09 5.15 -8.08
C MET A 172 9.16 4.52 -8.98
N LYS A 173 8.72 3.95 -10.10
CA LYS A 173 9.64 3.35 -11.09
C LYS A 173 10.66 4.39 -11.58
N GLY A 174 11.95 4.07 -11.45
CA GLY A 174 13.05 4.94 -11.84
C GLY A 174 13.51 5.91 -10.75
N ASP A 175 12.95 5.83 -9.54
CA ASP A 175 13.44 6.60 -8.39
C ASP A 175 14.70 5.93 -7.82
N GLU A 176 15.86 6.51 -8.18
CA GLU A 176 17.17 6.06 -7.68
C GLU A 176 17.47 6.59 -6.27
N GLU A 177 16.69 7.55 -5.76
CA GLU A 177 16.97 8.14 -4.44
C GLU A 177 16.57 7.19 -3.32
N ILE A 178 15.37 6.56 -3.42
CA ILE A 178 14.94 5.59 -2.41
C ILE A 178 15.92 4.41 -2.31
N ALA A 179 16.45 3.95 -3.44
CA ALA A 179 17.40 2.83 -3.50
C ALA A 179 18.70 3.07 -2.70
N LYS A 180 19.07 4.32 -2.45
CA LYS A 180 20.26 4.66 -1.63
C LYS A 180 20.03 4.47 -0.13
N HIS A 181 18.78 4.29 0.29
CA HIS A 181 18.39 4.33 1.70
C HIS A 181 17.76 3.02 2.20
N VAL A 182 17.44 2.10 1.31
CA VAL A 182 16.81 0.82 1.62
C VAL A 182 17.76 -0.37 1.36
N ASP A 183 17.41 -1.53 1.84
CA ASP A 183 18.20 -2.75 1.59
C ASP A 183 17.71 -3.48 0.32
N HIS A 184 16.43 -3.30 0.01
CA HIS A 184 15.76 -3.93 -1.13
C HIS A 184 14.74 -2.99 -1.75
#